data_dd4a4e4f2c43857b498d973ab4e294a8
#
_entry.id   dd4a4e4f2c43857b498d973ab4e294a8
#
_cell.length_a   1.000
_cell.length_b   1.000
_cell.length_c   1.000
_cell.angle_alpha   90.00
_cell.angle_beta   90.00
_cell.angle_gamma   90.00
#
_symmetry.space_group_name_H-M   'P 1'
#
loop_
_entity.id
_entity.type
_entity.pdbx_description
1 polymer ?
#
loop_
_entity_poly.entity_id
_entity_poly.type
_entity_poly.pdbx_seq_one_letter_code
_entity_poly.pdbx_strand_id
1 'polypeptide(L)'
;MSRTDADSWDVASSVGATATMVAAARAVASRQPDPLINDPFAVALVRAVGIDFFTRFAEGELNLSDVDKGGTAELMTTVMAVRTKFFDDFFIGATAVATSGIGATAVATSDIGATAVATSDIGATAVALDIGATAGSKSIRQAVILASGLDSRPYRLPWPDGTVVYEIDQPKVVEFKTETMKSIGATPTAERRAVAIDLREDWPAALRRSGFDDSRPTAWSAEGLLMYLPPDAQDRLFDDITALSAPGSQLATEYHPDAGASIGQRAAALRDEWQEHGFDVNLADLFYPGERSHVVDYLTGHGWQVSARSRPEMFREYGKEFPDNDELGPMRDSLAVIAKRK
;
A
#
# COMPACT_ATOMS: atom_id res chain seq x y z
N MET A 1 24.13 -12.26 4.95
CA MET A 1 23.88 -12.96 6.24
C MET A 1 22.44 -13.41 6.22
N SER A 2 22.17 -14.69 6.51
CA SER A 2 20.78 -15.15 6.62
C SER A 2 20.10 -14.45 7.80
N ARG A 3 18.87 -14.01 7.58
CA ARG A 3 18.03 -13.35 8.57
C ARG A 3 17.81 -14.19 9.82
N THR A 4 17.80 -13.56 10.99
CA THR A 4 17.51 -14.21 12.28
C THR A 4 16.32 -13.53 12.95
N ASP A 5 15.62 -14.26 13.83
CA ASP A 5 14.49 -13.74 14.61
C ASP A 5 14.88 -12.58 15.56
N ALA A 6 16.19 -12.29 15.68
CA ALA A 6 16.73 -11.24 16.54
C ALA A 6 17.07 -9.93 15.78
N ASP A 7 16.75 -9.83 14.49
CA ASP A 7 17.07 -8.64 13.71
C ASP A 7 16.27 -7.45 14.21
N SER A 8 16.98 -6.39 14.63
CA SER A 8 16.38 -5.12 14.99
C SER A 8 16.20 -4.25 13.74
N TRP A 9 15.04 -3.65 13.59
CA TRP A 9 14.69 -2.82 12.45
C TRP A 9 15.02 -1.36 12.73
N ASP A 10 15.87 -0.79 11.90
CA ASP A 10 16.17 0.63 11.89
C ASP A 10 15.59 1.23 10.60
N VAL A 11 15.05 2.45 10.67
CA VAL A 11 14.40 3.13 9.53
C VAL A 11 15.39 3.40 8.40
N ALA A 12 16.68 3.56 8.71
CA ALA A 12 17.74 3.81 7.73
C ALA A 12 18.43 2.54 7.23
N SER A 13 18.17 1.38 7.82
CA SER A 13 18.83 0.12 7.47
C SER A 13 17.82 -0.98 7.16
N SER A 14 18.24 -2.03 6.45
CA SER A 14 17.41 -3.21 6.19
C SER A 14 16.06 -2.88 5.53
N VAL A 15 14.97 -3.30 6.16
CA VAL A 15 13.60 -3.11 5.65
C VAL A 15 13.15 -1.65 5.75
N GLY A 16 13.73 -0.85 6.65
CA GLY A 16 13.51 0.60 6.65
C GLY A 16 13.93 1.25 5.33
N ALA A 17 15.03 0.79 4.74
CA ALA A 17 15.48 1.24 3.43
C ALA A 17 14.48 0.90 2.30
N THR A 18 13.79 -0.26 2.37
CA THR A 18 12.75 -0.61 1.39
C THR A 18 11.52 0.28 1.52
N ALA A 19 11.09 0.60 2.75
CA ALA A 19 10.00 1.55 2.98
C ALA A 19 10.36 2.95 2.45
N THR A 20 11.64 3.36 2.59
CA THR A 20 12.15 4.62 2.06
C THR A 20 12.16 4.63 0.53
N MET A 21 12.61 3.55 -0.10
CA MET A 21 12.56 3.38 -1.56
C MET A 21 11.12 3.49 -2.09
N VAL A 22 10.17 2.83 -1.46
CA VAL A 22 8.74 2.90 -1.82
C VAL A 22 8.19 4.32 -1.65
N ALA A 23 8.55 5.01 -0.56
CA ALA A 23 8.15 6.39 -0.34
C ALA A 23 8.77 7.33 -1.38
N ALA A 24 10.05 7.14 -1.74
CA ALA A 24 10.71 7.92 -2.78
C ALA A 24 10.06 7.72 -4.16
N ALA A 25 9.70 6.47 -4.50
CA ALA A 25 8.96 6.19 -5.73
C ALA A 25 7.56 6.85 -5.74
N ARG A 26 6.84 6.88 -4.60
CA ARG A 26 5.57 7.62 -4.48
C ARG A 26 5.78 9.13 -4.67
N ALA A 27 6.86 9.69 -4.13
CA ALA A 27 7.18 11.11 -4.32
C ALA A 27 7.40 11.44 -5.80
N VAL A 28 8.16 10.62 -6.52
CA VAL A 28 8.38 10.77 -7.97
C VAL A 28 7.09 10.62 -8.75
N ALA A 29 6.30 9.57 -8.46
CA ALA A 29 5.02 9.31 -9.12
C ALA A 29 4.01 10.45 -8.92
N SER A 30 4.02 11.09 -7.74
CA SER A 30 3.12 12.22 -7.41
C SER A 30 3.47 13.51 -8.19
N ARG A 31 4.67 13.61 -8.76
CA ARG A 31 5.11 14.77 -9.55
C ARG A 31 4.97 14.58 -11.06
N GLN A 32 4.50 13.42 -11.53
CA GLN A 32 4.27 13.18 -12.94
C GLN A 32 3.23 14.16 -13.50
N PRO A 33 3.25 14.51 -14.79
CA PRO A 33 2.29 15.46 -15.39
C PRO A 33 0.81 15.04 -15.24
N ASP A 34 0.55 13.74 -15.23
CA ASP A 34 -0.78 13.15 -14.99
C ASP A 34 -0.64 12.05 -13.92
N PRO A 35 -0.54 12.42 -12.63
CA PRO A 35 -0.18 11.51 -11.59
C PRO A 35 -1.35 10.59 -11.21
N LEU A 36 -1.11 9.28 -11.14
CA LEU A 36 -2.09 8.31 -10.63
C LEU A 36 -2.37 8.49 -9.13
N ILE A 37 -1.39 9.01 -8.40
CA ILE A 37 -1.43 9.18 -6.95
C ILE A 37 -0.94 10.57 -6.58
N ASN A 38 -1.37 11.02 -5.39
CA ASN A 38 -0.84 12.24 -4.79
C ASN A 38 -0.45 11.94 -3.33
N ASP A 39 0.84 11.94 -3.04
CA ASP A 39 1.38 11.80 -1.69
C ASP A 39 2.23 13.03 -1.33
N PRO A 40 1.61 14.07 -0.75
CA PRO A 40 2.31 15.31 -0.41
C PRO A 40 3.31 15.15 0.74
N PHE A 41 3.28 14.03 1.46
CA PHE A 41 4.14 13.77 2.60
C PHE A 41 5.38 12.93 2.26
N ALA A 42 5.37 12.26 1.11
CA ALA A 42 6.42 11.30 0.74
C ALA A 42 7.83 11.91 0.75
N VAL A 43 8.01 13.11 0.16
CA VAL A 43 9.32 13.79 0.14
C VAL A 43 9.81 14.08 1.56
N ALA A 44 8.95 14.59 2.43
CA ALA A 44 9.32 14.94 3.80
C ALA A 44 9.72 13.70 4.63
N LEU A 45 8.98 12.60 4.46
CA LEU A 45 9.29 11.32 5.10
C LEU A 45 10.64 10.76 4.64
N VAL A 46 10.90 10.77 3.33
CA VAL A 46 12.18 10.32 2.76
C VAL A 46 13.35 11.17 3.26
N ARG A 47 13.19 12.49 3.24
CA ARG A 47 14.20 13.42 3.73
C ARG A 47 14.53 13.19 5.21
N ALA A 48 13.52 12.93 6.03
CA ALA A 48 13.70 12.67 7.45
C ALA A 48 14.49 11.39 7.73
N VAL A 49 14.38 10.36 6.87
CA VAL A 49 15.21 9.14 6.98
C VAL A 49 16.70 9.47 6.75
N GLY A 50 16.99 10.41 5.86
CA GLY A 50 18.36 10.90 5.65
C GLY A 50 19.25 10.04 4.76
N ILE A 51 18.69 9.13 3.94
CA ILE A 51 19.44 8.41 2.90
C ILE A 51 19.53 9.34 1.69
N ASP A 52 20.73 9.90 1.44
CA ASP A 52 20.97 10.95 0.44
C ASP A 52 20.46 10.55 -0.95
N PHE A 53 20.77 9.36 -1.40
CA PHE A 53 20.30 8.82 -2.68
C PHE A 53 18.77 8.93 -2.86
N PHE A 54 18.00 8.43 -1.88
CA PHE A 54 16.55 8.50 -1.95
C PHE A 54 16.00 9.91 -1.78
N THR A 55 16.68 10.76 -1.00
CA THR A 55 16.29 12.17 -0.85
C THR A 55 16.39 12.89 -2.18
N ARG A 56 17.55 12.80 -2.85
CA ARG A 56 17.79 13.42 -4.16
C ARG A 56 16.85 12.85 -5.24
N PHE A 57 16.58 11.55 -5.21
CA PHE A 57 15.61 10.90 -6.09
C PHE A 57 14.19 11.42 -5.83
N ALA A 58 13.75 11.46 -4.58
CA ALA A 58 12.44 11.98 -4.18
C ALA A 58 12.27 13.46 -4.51
N GLU A 59 13.31 14.26 -4.49
CA GLU A 59 13.31 15.69 -4.84
C GLU A 59 13.41 15.96 -6.35
N GLY A 60 13.78 14.94 -7.15
CA GLY A 60 13.94 15.05 -8.60
C GLY A 60 15.28 15.63 -9.03
N GLU A 61 16.26 15.61 -8.16
CA GLU A 61 17.64 15.99 -8.48
C GLU A 61 18.38 14.89 -9.26
N LEU A 62 17.91 13.65 -9.15
CA LEU A 62 18.38 12.52 -9.95
C LEU A 62 17.34 12.19 -11.00
N ASN A 63 17.73 12.19 -12.28
CA ASN A 63 16.86 11.68 -13.34
C ASN A 63 16.91 10.16 -13.35
N LEU A 64 15.75 9.53 -13.60
CA LEU A 64 15.64 8.08 -13.72
C LEU A 64 16.57 7.51 -14.79
N SER A 65 16.74 8.23 -15.91
CA SER A 65 17.62 7.87 -17.00
C SER A 65 19.12 7.90 -16.65
N ASP A 66 19.50 8.67 -15.64
CA ASP A 66 20.89 8.79 -15.20
C ASP A 66 21.27 7.67 -14.21
N VAL A 67 20.25 7.14 -13.50
CA VAL A 67 20.40 6.10 -12.47
C VAL A 67 20.18 4.70 -13.05
N ASP A 68 19.51 4.61 -14.19
CA ASP A 68 19.15 3.32 -14.81
C ASP A 68 19.06 3.43 -16.34
N LYS A 69 20.10 2.96 -17.00
CA LYS A 69 20.18 2.93 -18.47
C LYS A 69 19.20 1.97 -19.14
N GLY A 70 18.54 1.12 -18.36
CA GLY A 70 17.59 0.09 -18.84
C GLY A 70 16.11 0.46 -18.73
N GLY A 71 15.74 1.63 -18.18
CA GLY A 71 14.34 2.03 -17.98
C GLY A 71 13.64 1.31 -16.80
N THR A 72 14.38 0.57 -16.01
CA THR A 72 13.86 -0.21 -14.86
C THR A 72 13.33 0.71 -13.77
N ALA A 73 13.98 1.85 -13.52
CA ALA A 73 13.58 2.78 -12.47
C ALA A 73 12.26 3.49 -12.83
N GLU A 74 12.02 3.82 -14.10
CA GLU A 74 10.74 4.35 -14.57
C GLU A 74 9.62 3.31 -14.41
N LEU A 75 9.89 2.06 -14.81
CA LEU A 75 8.96 0.97 -14.61
C LEU A 75 8.65 0.77 -13.11
N MET A 76 9.66 0.75 -12.24
CA MET A 76 9.48 0.60 -10.80
C MET A 76 8.66 1.74 -10.20
N THR A 77 8.87 2.98 -10.67
CA THR A 77 8.04 4.13 -10.26
C THR A 77 6.58 3.92 -10.68
N THR A 78 6.34 3.44 -11.90
CA THR A 78 4.98 3.14 -12.40
C THR A 78 4.36 1.98 -11.62
N VAL A 79 5.12 0.91 -11.36
CA VAL A 79 4.68 -0.22 -10.51
C VAL A 79 4.24 0.28 -9.14
N MET A 80 5.02 1.15 -8.50
CA MET A 80 4.69 1.70 -7.18
C MET A 80 3.47 2.64 -7.24
N ALA A 81 3.32 3.42 -8.31
CA ALA A 81 2.14 4.28 -8.51
C ALA A 81 0.85 3.44 -8.66
N VAL A 82 0.87 2.44 -9.53
CA VAL A 82 -0.27 1.52 -9.75
C VAL A 82 -0.62 0.77 -8.47
N ARG A 83 0.38 0.26 -7.76
CA ARG A 83 0.20 -0.43 -6.49
C ARG A 83 -0.40 0.50 -5.43
N THR A 84 0.16 1.68 -5.24
CA THR A 84 -0.34 2.66 -4.27
C THR A 84 -1.78 3.03 -4.58
N LYS A 85 -2.10 3.29 -5.86
CA LYS A 85 -3.46 3.59 -6.32
C LYS A 85 -4.45 2.47 -5.99
N PHE A 86 -4.05 1.20 -6.20
CA PHE A 86 -4.88 0.05 -5.85
C PHE A 86 -5.25 0.03 -4.37
N PHE A 87 -4.30 0.21 -3.47
CA PHE A 87 -4.57 0.23 -2.03
C PHE A 87 -5.33 1.49 -1.60
N ASP A 88 -5.11 2.63 -2.26
CA ASP A 88 -5.89 3.84 -2.02
C ASP A 88 -7.36 3.64 -2.39
N ASP A 89 -7.61 3.11 -3.60
CA ASP A 89 -8.96 2.82 -4.09
C ASP A 89 -9.66 1.76 -3.24
N PHE A 90 -8.90 0.77 -2.77
CA PHE A 90 -9.42 -0.23 -1.83
C PHE A 90 -9.96 0.44 -0.56
N PHE A 91 -9.19 1.29 0.10
CA PHE A 91 -9.65 1.93 1.33
C PHE A 91 -10.80 2.89 1.08
N ILE A 92 -10.74 3.70 0.02
CA ILE A 92 -11.82 4.61 -0.38
C ILE A 92 -13.11 3.81 -0.64
N GLY A 93 -13.02 2.73 -1.41
CA GLY A 93 -14.17 1.88 -1.73
C GLY A 93 -14.74 1.14 -0.52
N ALA A 94 -13.88 0.55 0.32
CA ALA A 94 -14.29 -0.20 1.51
C ALA A 94 -14.99 0.68 2.55
N THR A 95 -14.60 1.95 2.68
CA THR A 95 -15.14 2.89 3.65
C THR A 95 -16.25 3.78 3.09
N ALA A 96 -16.51 3.74 1.78
CA ALA A 96 -17.57 4.51 1.14
C ALA A 96 -18.93 4.26 1.79
N VAL A 97 -19.72 5.31 1.94
CA VAL A 97 -21.10 5.18 2.38
C VAL A 97 -21.91 4.61 1.22
N ALA A 98 -22.56 3.48 1.41
CA ALA A 98 -23.54 3.01 0.45
C ALA A 98 -24.65 4.09 0.33
N THR A 99 -24.64 4.85 -0.74
CA THR A 99 -25.76 5.71 -1.09
C THR A 99 -26.90 4.78 -1.49
N SER A 100 -27.79 4.49 -0.53
CA SER A 100 -29.08 3.86 -0.84
C SER A 100 -29.78 4.74 -1.88
N GLY A 101 -30.06 4.15 -3.05
CA GLY A 101 -30.52 4.83 -4.24
C GLY A 101 -31.58 5.89 -3.98
N ILE A 102 -31.19 7.15 -4.10
CA ILE A 102 -32.09 8.19 -4.53
C ILE A 102 -31.83 8.27 -6.03
N GLY A 103 -32.85 7.89 -6.82
CA GLY A 103 -32.78 7.81 -8.26
C GLY A 103 -32.13 9.04 -8.87
N ALA A 104 -31.13 8.79 -9.70
CA ALA A 104 -30.65 9.79 -10.63
C ALA A 104 -31.77 10.07 -11.63
N THR A 105 -32.66 11.01 -11.30
CA THR A 105 -33.56 11.61 -12.28
C THR A 105 -32.68 12.51 -13.15
N ALA A 106 -32.35 12.05 -14.34
CA ALA A 106 -31.74 12.90 -15.35
C ALA A 106 -32.75 14.00 -15.69
N VAL A 107 -32.56 15.19 -15.13
CA VAL A 107 -33.25 16.38 -15.59
C VAL A 107 -32.44 16.94 -16.75
N ALA A 108 -32.90 16.66 -17.96
CA ALA A 108 -32.51 17.43 -19.11
C ALA A 108 -33.09 18.84 -18.98
N THR A 109 -32.28 19.83 -18.69
CA THR A 109 -32.62 21.22 -18.86
C THR A 109 -31.83 21.83 -19.99
N SER A 110 -32.49 22.08 -21.09
CA SER A 110 -32.09 23.01 -22.15
C SER A 110 -32.10 24.44 -21.63
N ASP A 111 -31.08 25.20 -22.06
CA ASP A 111 -31.00 26.66 -22.13
C ASP A 111 -31.30 27.51 -20.89
N ILE A 112 -30.26 28.18 -20.38
CA ILE A 112 -30.15 29.65 -20.36
C ILE A 112 -28.73 30.00 -19.81
N GLY A 113 -28.04 30.93 -20.47
CA GLY A 113 -26.67 31.30 -20.16
C GLY A 113 -26.52 32.05 -18.83
N ALA A 114 -25.44 31.77 -18.14
CA ALA A 114 -24.78 32.67 -17.20
C ALA A 114 -23.34 32.21 -16.99
N THR A 115 -22.43 33.13 -17.18
CA THR A 115 -20.98 33.01 -16.96
C THR A 115 -20.72 32.76 -15.48
N ALA A 116 -20.21 31.57 -15.16
CA ALA A 116 -19.65 31.29 -13.86
C ALA A 116 -18.26 30.62 -14.05
N VAL A 117 -17.28 31.18 -13.35
CA VAL A 117 -15.89 30.73 -13.31
C VAL A 117 -15.84 29.29 -12.81
N ALA A 118 -15.39 28.36 -13.65
CA ALA A 118 -15.24 26.98 -13.30
C ALA A 118 -14.02 26.82 -12.41
N THR A 119 -14.24 26.45 -11.15
CA THR A 119 -13.24 25.72 -10.36
C THR A 119 -13.17 24.29 -10.88
N SER A 120 -11.98 23.87 -11.27
CA SER A 120 -11.69 22.59 -11.90
C SER A 120 -12.15 21.42 -11.04
N ASP A 121 -13.16 20.67 -11.53
CA ASP A 121 -13.51 19.34 -11.07
C ASP A 121 -12.33 18.38 -11.31
N ILE A 122 -11.72 17.92 -10.23
CA ILE A 122 -10.89 16.71 -10.28
C ILE A 122 -11.90 15.56 -10.34
N GLY A 123 -12.16 15.08 -11.54
CA GLY A 123 -13.01 13.91 -11.77
C GLY A 123 -12.40 12.66 -11.15
N ALA A 124 -12.78 12.35 -9.93
CA ALA A 124 -12.53 11.03 -9.34
C ALA A 124 -13.44 10.02 -10.04
N THR A 125 -12.94 9.42 -11.11
CA THR A 125 -13.56 8.23 -11.67
C THR A 125 -13.22 7.08 -10.71
N ALA A 126 -14.04 6.91 -9.68
CA ALA A 126 -14.00 5.70 -8.87
C ALA A 126 -14.37 4.54 -9.79
N VAL A 127 -13.39 3.76 -10.21
CA VAL A 127 -13.63 2.47 -10.84
C VAL A 127 -14.34 1.65 -9.76
N ALA A 128 -15.64 1.43 -9.95
CA ALA A 128 -16.44 0.60 -9.06
C ALA A 128 -15.86 -0.81 -9.13
N LEU A 129 -15.04 -1.16 -8.14
CA LEU A 129 -14.70 -2.54 -7.87
C LEU A 129 -16.03 -3.25 -7.63
N ASP A 130 -16.45 -4.12 -8.57
CA ASP A 130 -17.71 -4.85 -8.50
C ASP A 130 -17.69 -5.91 -7.39
N ILE A 131 -17.49 -5.44 -6.16
CA ILE A 131 -17.77 -6.17 -4.95
C ILE A 131 -19.10 -5.63 -4.45
N GLY A 132 -20.20 -6.17 -5.03
CA GLY A 132 -21.58 -5.74 -4.83
C GLY A 132 -21.83 -5.20 -3.42
N ALA A 133 -22.08 -3.89 -3.31
CA ALA A 133 -22.63 -3.30 -2.10
C ALA A 133 -24.03 -3.87 -1.91
N THR A 134 -24.16 -4.91 -1.11
CA THR A 134 -25.46 -5.41 -0.68
C THR A 134 -26.12 -4.35 0.18
N ALA A 135 -27.30 -3.91 -0.22
CA ALA A 135 -28.13 -3.00 0.56
C ALA A 135 -28.29 -3.56 1.99
N GLY A 136 -27.77 -2.82 3.00
CA GLY A 136 -27.78 -3.25 4.40
C GLY A 136 -26.40 -3.49 5.02
N SER A 137 -25.31 -3.43 4.26
CA SER A 137 -23.94 -3.52 4.82
C SER A 137 -23.63 -2.27 5.64
N LYS A 138 -23.28 -2.46 6.92
CA LYS A 138 -22.73 -1.37 7.75
C LYS A 138 -21.47 -0.85 7.08
N SER A 139 -21.38 0.47 6.87
CA SER A 139 -20.17 1.09 6.32
C SER A 139 -18.97 0.83 7.23
N ILE A 140 -17.84 0.41 6.64
CA ILE A 140 -16.60 0.18 7.39
C ILE A 140 -16.08 1.51 7.94
N ARG A 141 -15.78 1.53 9.23
CA ARG A 141 -15.21 2.69 9.96
C ARG A 141 -13.99 2.32 10.79
N GLN A 142 -13.45 1.13 10.57
CA GLN A 142 -12.17 0.70 11.09
C GLN A 142 -11.27 0.30 9.92
N ALA A 143 -10.07 0.81 9.87
CA ALA A 143 -9.04 0.41 8.92
C ALA A 143 -7.78 0.00 9.69
N VAL A 144 -7.09 -1.03 9.22
CA VAL A 144 -5.81 -1.47 9.79
C VAL A 144 -4.78 -1.59 8.68
N ILE A 145 -3.65 -0.91 8.86
CA ILE A 145 -2.49 -0.96 7.97
C ILE A 145 -1.40 -1.74 8.69
N LEU A 146 -1.14 -2.96 8.24
CA LEU A 146 -0.11 -3.84 8.79
C LEU A 146 1.25 -3.49 8.19
N ALA A 147 2.31 -3.46 9.01
CA ALA A 147 3.65 -3.02 8.63
C ALA A 147 3.61 -1.67 7.91
N SER A 148 3.05 -0.67 8.60
CA SER A 148 2.66 0.61 8.00
C SER A 148 3.84 1.46 7.48
N GLY A 149 5.07 1.18 7.86
CA GLY A 149 6.27 1.84 7.38
C GLY A 149 6.12 3.36 7.27
N LEU A 150 6.38 3.88 6.07
CA LEU A 150 6.20 5.29 5.73
C LEU A 150 4.86 5.56 5.00
N ASP A 151 3.83 4.78 5.28
CA ASP A 151 2.48 5.00 4.75
C ASP A 151 1.89 6.32 5.28
N SER A 152 1.38 7.14 4.38
CA SER A 152 0.78 8.46 4.67
C SER A 152 -0.75 8.47 4.53
N ARG A 153 -1.39 7.32 4.23
CA ARG A 153 -2.85 7.25 4.00
C ARG A 153 -3.71 7.83 5.12
N PRO A 154 -3.35 7.66 6.41
CA PRO A 154 -4.11 8.29 7.49
C PRO A 154 -4.15 9.82 7.44
N TYR A 155 -3.22 10.43 6.69
CA TYR A 155 -3.07 11.88 6.57
C TYR A 155 -3.56 12.43 5.22
N ARG A 156 -3.69 11.60 4.17
CA ARG A 156 -3.96 12.08 2.82
C ARG A 156 -5.24 11.55 2.18
N LEU A 157 -5.75 10.38 2.61
CA LEU A 157 -7.01 9.89 2.05
C LEU A 157 -8.22 10.60 2.66
N PRO A 158 -9.31 10.74 1.89
CA PRO A 158 -10.55 11.35 2.35
C PRO A 158 -11.36 10.35 3.19
N TRP A 159 -10.89 10.06 4.40
CA TRP A 159 -11.60 9.15 5.29
C TRP A 159 -12.95 9.73 5.71
N PRO A 160 -14.04 8.94 5.66
CA PRO A 160 -15.33 9.38 6.19
C PRO A 160 -15.27 9.65 7.71
N ASP A 161 -16.10 10.57 8.18
CA ASP A 161 -16.19 10.92 9.60
C ASP A 161 -16.38 9.69 10.49
N GLY A 162 -15.69 9.68 11.63
CA GLY A 162 -15.72 8.59 12.60
C GLY A 162 -14.92 7.36 12.17
N THR A 163 -14.10 7.46 11.11
CA THR A 163 -13.16 6.39 10.75
C THR A 163 -11.94 6.42 11.66
N VAL A 164 -11.59 5.25 12.19
CA VAL A 164 -10.38 5.00 12.95
C VAL A 164 -9.41 4.21 12.09
N VAL A 165 -8.19 4.71 11.94
CA VAL A 165 -7.11 4.03 11.22
C VAL A 165 -6.04 3.58 12.21
N TYR A 166 -5.87 2.28 12.34
CA TYR A 166 -4.82 1.66 13.13
C TYR A 166 -3.62 1.40 12.25
N GLU A 167 -2.47 1.89 12.66
CA GLU A 167 -1.18 1.60 12.01
C GLU A 167 -0.35 0.72 12.92
N ILE A 168 -0.05 -0.49 12.45
CA ILE A 168 0.78 -1.44 13.19
C ILE A 168 2.17 -1.46 12.57
N ASP A 169 3.18 -1.18 13.37
CA ASP A 169 4.58 -1.34 12.99
C ASP A 169 5.47 -1.40 14.23
N GLN A 170 6.73 -1.71 14.04
CA GLN A 170 7.70 -1.72 15.12
C GLN A 170 7.80 -0.36 15.83
N PRO A 171 8.07 -0.34 17.14
CA PRO A 171 8.06 0.89 17.94
C PRO A 171 8.89 2.03 17.36
N LYS A 172 10.10 1.74 16.86
CA LYS A 172 10.98 2.76 16.28
C LYS A 172 10.42 3.37 14.99
N VAL A 173 9.74 2.56 14.15
CA VAL A 173 9.12 3.02 12.90
C VAL A 173 7.93 3.92 13.21
N VAL A 174 7.08 3.49 14.16
CA VAL A 174 5.92 4.26 14.61
C VAL A 174 6.34 5.61 15.20
N GLU A 175 7.35 5.60 16.08
CA GLU A 175 7.90 6.81 16.70
C GLU A 175 8.43 7.76 15.63
N PHE A 176 9.34 7.27 14.77
CA PHE A 176 9.93 8.05 13.69
C PHE A 176 8.87 8.72 12.80
N LYS A 177 7.90 7.94 12.30
CA LYS A 177 6.84 8.48 11.45
C LYS A 177 5.99 9.53 12.18
N THR A 178 5.64 9.25 13.43
CA THR A 178 4.82 10.16 14.24
C THR A 178 5.53 11.50 14.46
N GLU A 179 6.81 11.46 14.83
CA GLU A 179 7.62 12.67 15.04
C GLU A 179 7.83 13.44 13.75
N THR A 180 8.13 12.75 12.65
CA THR A 180 8.30 13.38 11.33
C THR A 180 7.03 14.08 10.89
N MET A 181 5.89 13.41 10.92
CA MET A 181 4.60 14.00 10.52
C MET A 181 4.23 15.19 11.41
N LYS A 182 4.48 15.11 12.71
CA LYS A 182 4.29 16.22 13.64
C LYS A 182 5.20 17.40 13.31
N SER A 183 6.48 17.16 13.00
CA SER A 183 7.46 18.21 12.72
C SER A 183 7.12 19.05 11.48
N ILE A 184 6.43 18.46 10.50
CA ILE A 184 5.95 19.15 9.29
C ILE A 184 4.53 19.69 9.44
N GLY A 185 3.92 19.63 10.63
CA GLY A 185 2.59 20.14 10.89
C GLY A 185 1.45 19.34 10.24
N ALA A 186 1.71 18.08 9.84
CA ALA A 186 0.69 17.23 9.23
C ALA A 186 -0.39 16.83 10.24
N THR A 187 -1.64 16.93 9.83
CA THR A 187 -2.80 16.51 10.63
C THR A 187 -3.49 15.33 9.96
N PRO A 188 -3.75 14.24 10.67
CA PRO A 188 -4.50 13.11 10.12
C PRO A 188 -5.91 13.52 9.66
N THR A 189 -6.38 12.92 8.57
CA THR A 189 -7.75 13.09 8.05
C THR A 189 -8.73 12.08 8.66
N ALA A 190 -8.21 11.12 9.48
CA ALA A 190 -8.97 10.17 10.28
C ALA A 190 -8.48 10.17 11.74
N GLU A 191 -9.19 9.50 12.64
CA GLU A 191 -8.63 9.18 13.96
C GLU A 191 -7.51 8.15 13.81
N ARG A 192 -6.26 8.60 13.86
CA ARG A 192 -5.09 7.73 13.74
C ARG A 192 -4.72 7.13 15.09
N ARG A 193 -4.60 5.81 15.15
CA ARG A 193 -4.10 5.06 16.31
C ARG A 193 -2.86 4.25 15.93
N ALA A 194 -1.73 4.65 16.46
CA ALA A 194 -0.46 3.95 16.25
C ALA A 194 -0.33 2.80 17.26
N VAL A 195 -0.10 1.59 16.77
CA VAL A 195 0.08 0.35 17.54
C VAL A 195 1.53 -0.09 17.38
N ALA A 196 2.35 0.33 18.33
CA ALA A 196 3.80 0.11 18.32
C ALA A 196 4.12 -1.30 18.82
N ILE A 197 4.16 -2.27 17.90
CA ILE A 197 4.46 -3.68 18.19
C ILE A 197 5.02 -4.38 16.95
N ASP A 198 5.88 -5.36 17.17
CA ASP A 198 6.34 -6.26 16.11
C ASP A 198 5.25 -7.30 15.78
N LEU A 199 5.01 -7.55 14.49
CA LEU A 199 4.03 -8.55 14.04
C LEU A 199 4.41 -10.01 14.43
N ARG A 200 5.61 -10.24 14.95
CA ARG A 200 6.04 -11.51 15.54
C ARG A 200 5.54 -11.71 16.97
N GLU A 201 5.08 -10.64 17.62
CA GLU A 201 4.55 -10.64 18.97
C GLU A 201 3.01 -10.76 18.96
N ASP A 202 2.38 -10.65 20.13
CA ASP A 202 0.91 -10.66 20.26
C ASP A 202 0.29 -9.32 19.83
N TRP A 203 0.40 -9.03 18.51
CA TRP A 203 -0.18 -7.84 17.90
C TRP A 203 -1.73 -7.83 17.94
N PRO A 204 -2.45 -8.99 17.89
CA PRO A 204 -3.89 -9.00 18.05
C PRO A 204 -4.34 -8.42 19.41
N ALA A 205 -3.67 -8.80 20.49
CA ALA A 205 -3.98 -8.24 21.81
C ALA A 205 -3.59 -6.76 21.90
N ALA A 206 -2.46 -6.34 21.31
CA ALA A 206 -2.06 -4.92 21.28
C ALA A 206 -3.08 -4.07 20.50
N LEU A 207 -3.56 -4.57 19.37
CA LEU A 207 -4.57 -3.90 18.55
C LEU A 207 -5.88 -3.70 19.34
N ARG A 208 -6.37 -4.75 20.04
CA ARG A 208 -7.55 -4.64 20.92
C ARG A 208 -7.35 -3.65 22.05
N ARG A 209 -6.16 -3.64 22.69
CA ARG A 209 -5.83 -2.64 23.74
C ARG A 209 -5.85 -1.20 23.21
N SER A 210 -5.62 -1.02 21.90
CA SER A 210 -5.71 0.28 21.23
C SER A 210 -7.15 0.68 20.86
N GLY A 211 -8.15 -0.13 21.27
CA GLY A 211 -9.56 0.15 21.08
C GLY A 211 -10.15 -0.39 19.79
N PHE A 212 -9.49 -1.38 19.16
CA PHE A 212 -10.04 -2.13 18.05
C PHE A 212 -11.22 -3.00 18.51
N ASP A 213 -12.28 -3.01 17.71
CA ASP A 213 -13.51 -3.78 17.98
C ASP A 213 -13.67 -4.85 16.90
N ASP A 214 -13.35 -6.09 17.24
CA ASP A 214 -13.43 -7.24 16.33
C ASP A 214 -14.86 -7.67 15.97
N SER A 215 -15.88 -7.07 16.61
CA SER A 215 -17.29 -7.24 16.23
C SER A 215 -17.73 -6.33 15.07
N ARG A 216 -16.87 -5.39 14.64
CA ARG A 216 -17.16 -4.44 13.57
C ARG A 216 -16.40 -4.79 12.28
N PRO A 217 -17.03 -4.62 11.10
CA PRO A 217 -16.33 -4.81 9.83
C PRO A 217 -15.11 -3.88 9.72
N THR A 218 -14.01 -4.42 9.22
CA THR A 218 -12.70 -3.75 9.14
C THR A 218 -12.13 -3.84 7.74
N ALA A 219 -11.47 -2.77 7.29
CA ALA A 219 -10.65 -2.76 6.08
C ALA A 219 -9.18 -2.99 6.46
N TRP A 220 -8.62 -4.11 6.02
CA TRP A 220 -7.25 -4.52 6.30
C TRP A 220 -6.36 -4.30 5.10
N SER A 221 -5.13 -3.87 5.29
CA SER A 221 -4.09 -3.95 4.26
C SER A 221 -2.83 -4.63 4.76
N ALA A 222 -2.30 -5.53 3.92
CA ALA A 222 -0.98 -6.14 4.07
C ALA A 222 -0.20 -5.87 2.78
N GLU A 223 0.28 -4.63 2.63
CA GLU A 223 0.98 -4.13 1.46
C GLU A 223 2.48 -4.33 1.59
N GLY A 224 3.11 -5.02 0.62
CA GLY A 224 4.56 -5.24 0.59
C GLY A 224 5.09 -5.97 1.81
N LEU A 225 4.29 -6.83 2.45
CA LEU A 225 4.62 -7.47 3.71
C LEU A 225 5.00 -8.95 3.55
N LEU A 226 4.24 -9.70 2.75
CA LEU A 226 4.31 -11.17 2.78
C LEU A 226 5.68 -11.74 2.45
N MET A 227 6.43 -11.13 1.54
CA MET A 227 7.77 -11.57 1.16
C MET A 227 8.80 -11.43 2.31
N TYR A 228 8.49 -10.60 3.29
CA TYR A 228 9.32 -10.37 4.48
C TYR A 228 8.96 -11.28 5.66
N LEU A 229 8.00 -12.19 5.47
CA LEU A 229 7.57 -13.16 6.45
C LEU A 229 8.03 -14.58 6.06
N PRO A 230 8.43 -15.43 7.01
CA PRO A 230 8.50 -16.86 6.79
C PRO A 230 7.16 -17.40 6.26
N PRO A 231 7.16 -18.50 5.48
CA PRO A 231 5.92 -19.05 4.91
C PRO A 231 4.82 -19.33 5.95
N ASP A 232 5.17 -19.93 7.07
CA ASP A 232 4.25 -20.24 8.17
C ASP A 232 3.77 -18.99 8.92
N ALA A 233 4.58 -17.93 8.94
CA ALA A 233 4.17 -16.66 9.52
C ALA A 233 3.16 -15.91 8.64
N GLN A 234 3.23 -16.09 7.31
CA GLN A 234 2.20 -15.60 6.40
C GLN A 234 0.83 -16.23 6.73
N ASP A 235 0.80 -17.54 6.91
CA ASP A 235 -0.43 -18.26 7.19
C ASP A 235 -1.01 -17.84 8.55
N ARG A 236 -0.18 -17.76 9.59
CA ARG A 236 -0.59 -17.25 10.90
C ARG A 236 -1.13 -15.81 10.83
N LEU A 237 -0.52 -14.94 10.04
CA LEU A 237 -1.02 -13.56 9.85
C LEU A 237 -2.44 -13.56 9.29
N PHE A 238 -2.73 -14.40 8.30
CA PHE A 238 -4.07 -14.52 7.74
C PHE A 238 -5.07 -15.16 8.69
N ASP A 239 -4.64 -16.10 9.53
CA ASP A 239 -5.47 -16.68 10.59
C ASP A 239 -5.87 -15.61 11.61
N ASP A 240 -4.91 -14.80 12.07
CA ASP A 240 -5.15 -13.70 13.00
C ASP A 240 -6.09 -12.64 12.39
N ILE A 241 -5.85 -12.22 11.15
CA ILE A 241 -6.73 -11.28 10.43
C ILE A 241 -8.14 -11.88 10.33
N THR A 242 -8.25 -13.18 10.03
CA THR A 242 -9.53 -13.87 9.90
C THR A 242 -10.28 -13.92 11.24
N ALA A 243 -9.58 -14.23 12.33
CA ALA A 243 -10.13 -14.26 13.67
C ALA A 243 -10.61 -12.89 14.18
N LEU A 244 -9.96 -11.80 13.72
CA LEU A 244 -10.28 -10.41 14.05
C LEU A 244 -11.32 -9.78 13.12
N SER A 245 -11.82 -10.51 12.13
CA SER A 245 -12.68 -9.98 11.08
C SER A 245 -14.14 -10.36 11.26
N ALA A 246 -14.97 -9.40 11.62
CA ALA A 246 -16.44 -9.57 11.53
C ALA A 246 -16.90 -9.75 10.06
N PRO A 247 -18.05 -10.37 9.82
CA PRO A 247 -18.65 -10.45 8.49
C PRO A 247 -18.75 -9.09 7.81
N GLY A 248 -18.39 -9.02 6.54
CA GLY A 248 -18.32 -7.79 5.77
C GLY A 248 -16.96 -7.07 5.84
N SER A 249 -16.02 -7.53 6.67
CA SER A 249 -14.63 -7.06 6.63
C SER A 249 -14.00 -7.32 5.26
N GLN A 250 -13.04 -6.48 4.88
CA GLN A 250 -12.32 -6.59 3.62
C GLN A 250 -10.81 -6.58 3.87
N LEU A 251 -10.06 -7.26 3.03
CA LEU A 251 -8.60 -7.33 3.07
C LEU A 251 -8.05 -7.06 1.67
N ALA A 252 -7.09 -6.15 1.57
CA ALA A 252 -6.23 -5.99 0.40
C ALA A 252 -4.82 -6.49 0.70
N THR A 253 -4.26 -7.28 -0.20
CA THR A 253 -2.87 -7.75 -0.12
C THR A 253 -2.31 -8.02 -1.50
N GLU A 254 -1.06 -8.46 -1.55
CA GLU A 254 -0.36 -8.87 -2.77
C GLU A 254 0.10 -10.31 -2.64
N TYR A 255 0.29 -10.97 -3.77
CA TYR A 255 0.92 -12.27 -3.83
C TYR A 255 2.00 -12.30 -4.92
N HIS A 256 3.16 -12.78 -4.57
CA HIS A 256 4.29 -12.97 -5.47
C HIS A 256 4.60 -14.47 -5.52
N PRO A 257 4.34 -15.17 -6.65
CA PRO A 257 4.50 -16.62 -6.75
C PRO A 257 5.89 -17.12 -6.40
N ASP A 258 6.91 -16.31 -6.69
CA ASP A 258 8.31 -16.62 -6.42
C ASP A 258 8.81 -16.08 -5.06
N ALA A 259 7.91 -15.75 -4.16
CA ALA A 259 8.21 -15.17 -2.84
C ALA A 259 9.08 -13.89 -2.91
N GLY A 260 9.05 -13.17 -4.03
CA GLY A 260 9.84 -11.96 -4.25
C GLY A 260 11.27 -12.23 -4.76
N ALA A 261 11.62 -13.47 -5.11
CA ALA A 261 12.95 -13.79 -5.61
C ALA A 261 13.31 -13.00 -6.88
N SER A 262 12.38 -12.81 -7.80
CA SER A 262 12.56 -11.98 -9.01
C SER A 262 12.78 -10.50 -8.67
N ILE A 263 12.11 -10.00 -7.66
CA ILE A 263 12.31 -8.63 -7.15
C ILE A 263 13.71 -8.51 -6.57
N GLY A 264 14.13 -9.50 -5.77
CA GLY A 264 15.47 -9.55 -5.19
C GLY A 264 16.58 -9.65 -6.23
N GLN A 265 16.44 -10.48 -7.25
CA GLN A 265 17.41 -10.61 -8.34
C GLN A 265 17.56 -9.29 -9.12
N ARG A 266 16.45 -8.61 -9.39
CA ARG A 266 16.47 -7.31 -10.07
C ARG A 266 17.11 -6.22 -9.20
N ALA A 267 16.79 -6.19 -7.93
CA ALA A 267 17.44 -5.29 -6.98
C ALA A 267 18.95 -5.55 -6.85
N ALA A 268 19.35 -6.82 -6.91
CA ALA A 268 20.76 -7.20 -6.94
C ALA A 268 21.47 -6.74 -8.23
N ALA A 269 20.78 -6.78 -9.37
CA ALA A 269 21.34 -6.29 -10.63
C ALA A 269 21.55 -4.77 -10.65
N LEU A 270 20.76 -4.02 -9.90
CA LEU A 270 20.90 -2.56 -9.74
C LEU A 270 21.86 -2.16 -8.61
N ARG A 271 22.34 -3.14 -7.85
CA ARG A 271 23.15 -2.89 -6.65
C ARG A 271 24.41 -2.06 -6.93
N ASP A 272 25.16 -2.41 -7.98
CA ASP A 272 26.42 -1.74 -8.30
C ASP A 272 26.16 -0.27 -8.67
N GLU A 273 25.10 0.01 -9.42
CA GLU A 273 24.68 1.38 -9.75
C GLU A 273 24.23 2.16 -8.50
N TRP A 274 23.50 1.49 -7.60
CA TRP A 274 23.06 2.12 -6.35
C TRP A 274 24.19 2.34 -5.35
N GLN A 275 25.19 1.45 -5.33
CA GLN A 275 26.40 1.62 -4.51
C GLN A 275 27.22 2.84 -4.94
N GLU A 276 27.34 3.12 -6.26
CA GLU A 276 27.98 4.34 -6.77
C GLU A 276 27.30 5.61 -6.25
N HIS A 277 26.02 5.53 -5.90
CA HIS A 277 25.22 6.61 -5.30
C HIS A 277 25.08 6.51 -3.78
N GLY A 278 25.86 5.64 -3.12
CA GLY A 278 25.93 5.54 -1.65
C GLY A 278 24.84 4.65 -1.01
N PHE A 279 24.11 3.85 -1.80
CA PHE A 279 23.12 2.90 -1.27
C PHE A 279 23.63 1.45 -1.38
N ASP A 280 24.04 0.87 -0.26
CA ASP A 280 24.60 -0.50 -0.16
C ASP A 280 23.72 -1.41 0.69
N VAL A 281 22.46 -1.64 0.26
CA VAL A 281 21.57 -2.63 0.88
C VAL A 281 21.27 -3.74 -0.13
N ASN A 282 21.57 -4.98 0.24
CA ASN A 282 21.16 -6.13 -0.56
C ASN A 282 19.69 -6.48 -0.26
N LEU A 283 18.78 -6.00 -1.08
CA LEU A 283 17.34 -6.25 -0.90
C LEU A 283 16.98 -7.73 -0.98
N ALA A 284 17.75 -8.54 -1.71
CA ALA A 284 17.51 -9.97 -1.83
C ALA A 284 17.67 -10.70 -0.49
N ASP A 285 18.55 -10.23 0.40
CA ASP A 285 18.77 -10.81 1.73
C ASP A 285 17.59 -10.54 2.69
N LEU A 286 16.64 -9.66 2.30
CA LEU A 286 15.51 -9.28 3.13
C LEU A 286 14.31 -10.22 2.96
N PHE A 287 14.26 -11.00 1.89
CA PHE A 287 13.15 -11.87 1.57
C PHE A 287 13.33 -13.27 2.15
N TYR A 288 12.23 -13.86 2.61
CA TYR A 288 12.23 -15.24 3.07
C TYR A 288 11.89 -16.17 1.90
N PRO A 289 12.84 -17.02 1.48
CA PRO A 289 12.57 -18.04 0.47
C PRO A 289 11.70 -19.17 1.05
N GLY A 290 11.17 -20.00 0.17
CA GLY A 290 10.43 -21.21 0.53
C GLY A 290 9.04 -21.25 -0.09
N GLU A 291 8.50 -22.48 -0.17
CA GLU A 291 7.12 -22.66 -0.59
C GLU A 291 6.16 -22.06 0.44
N ARG A 292 5.19 -21.32 -0.05
CA ARG A 292 4.17 -20.65 0.77
C ARG A 292 2.78 -20.92 0.22
N SER A 293 1.81 -20.86 1.08
CA SER A 293 0.40 -21.00 0.70
C SER A 293 0.04 -19.97 -0.35
N HIS A 294 -0.66 -20.41 -1.41
CA HIS A 294 -1.21 -19.50 -2.40
C HIS A 294 -2.30 -18.65 -1.75
N VAL A 295 -2.12 -17.34 -1.72
CA VAL A 295 -2.97 -16.41 -0.95
C VAL A 295 -4.45 -16.55 -1.29
N VAL A 296 -4.78 -16.68 -2.59
CA VAL A 296 -6.18 -16.81 -3.04
C VAL A 296 -6.81 -18.09 -2.50
N ASP A 297 -6.10 -19.22 -2.58
CA ASP A 297 -6.60 -20.51 -2.13
C ASP A 297 -6.72 -20.55 -0.60
N TYR A 298 -5.71 -20.01 0.09
CA TYR A 298 -5.70 -19.95 1.55
C TYR A 298 -6.88 -19.16 2.09
N LEU A 299 -7.06 -17.93 1.63
CA LEU A 299 -8.15 -17.08 2.07
C LEU A 299 -9.53 -17.64 1.69
N THR A 300 -9.65 -18.24 0.48
CA THR A 300 -10.88 -18.89 0.05
C THR A 300 -11.25 -20.05 0.98
N GLY A 301 -10.27 -20.90 1.35
CA GLY A 301 -10.45 -22.00 2.29
C GLY A 301 -10.83 -21.54 3.70
N HIS A 302 -10.49 -20.30 4.08
CA HIS A 302 -10.78 -19.70 5.40
C HIS A 302 -12.03 -18.80 5.39
N GLY A 303 -12.91 -18.93 4.41
CA GLY A 303 -14.22 -18.29 4.39
C GLY A 303 -14.23 -16.85 3.87
N TRP A 304 -13.24 -16.49 3.06
CA TRP A 304 -13.24 -15.24 2.32
C TRP A 304 -13.72 -15.45 0.88
N GLN A 305 -14.39 -14.46 0.34
CA GLN A 305 -14.65 -14.34 -1.09
C GLN A 305 -13.50 -13.54 -1.69
N VAL A 306 -12.72 -14.15 -2.56
CA VAL A 306 -11.47 -13.57 -3.06
C VAL A 306 -11.59 -13.18 -4.52
N SER A 307 -11.05 -12.03 -4.87
CA SER A 307 -10.83 -11.55 -6.23
C SER A 307 -9.36 -11.20 -6.38
N ALA A 308 -8.73 -11.64 -7.45
CA ALA A 308 -7.33 -11.38 -7.73
C ALA A 308 -7.16 -10.85 -9.15
N ARG A 309 -6.17 -9.98 -9.34
CA ARG A 309 -5.80 -9.39 -10.63
C ARG A 309 -4.31 -9.48 -10.81
N SER A 310 -3.89 -9.92 -11.99
CA SER A 310 -2.49 -9.90 -12.37
C SER A 310 -1.97 -8.47 -12.53
N ARG A 311 -0.67 -8.30 -12.47
CA ARG A 311 -0.05 -6.99 -12.65
C ARG A 311 -0.37 -6.34 -14.00
N PRO A 312 -0.37 -7.03 -15.15
CA PRO A 312 -0.82 -6.44 -16.42
C PRO A 312 -2.29 -5.97 -16.41
N GLU A 313 -3.18 -6.71 -15.72
CA GLU A 313 -4.58 -6.30 -15.56
C GLU A 313 -4.68 -5.02 -14.73
N MET A 314 -3.94 -4.94 -13.62
CA MET A 314 -3.87 -3.75 -12.79
C MET A 314 -3.37 -2.53 -13.57
N PHE A 315 -2.30 -2.68 -14.36
CA PHE A 315 -1.79 -1.61 -15.20
C PHE A 315 -2.85 -1.11 -16.18
N ARG A 316 -3.54 -2.03 -16.86
CA ARG A 316 -4.59 -1.71 -17.82
C ARG A 316 -5.76 -0.97 -17.17
N GLU A 317 -6.17 -1.36 -15.97
CA GLU A 317 -7.22 -0.67 -15.22
C GLU A 317 -6.89 0.80 -14.97
N TYR A 318 -5.62 1.10 -14.74
CA TYR A 318 -5.15 2.47 -14.49
C TYR A 318 -4.60 3.16 -15.74
N GLY A 319 -4.95 2.66 -16.95
CA GLY A 319 -4.56 3.28 -18.21
C GLY A 319 -3.06 3.24 -18.49
N LYS A 320 -2.35 2.25 -17.93
CA LYS A 320 -0.92 2.00 -18.15
C LYS A 320 -0.71 0.68 -18.88
N GLU A 321 0.41 0.55 -19.57
CA GLU A 321 0.83 -0.69 -20.18
C GLU A 321 1.93 -1.34 -19.33
N PHE A 322 1.77 -2.63 -19.03
CA PHE A 322 2.86 -3.40 -18.42
C PHE A 322 3.75 -3.90 -19.55
N PRO A 323 5.07 -3.67 -19.51
CA PRO A 323 5.98 -4.04 -20.60
C PRO A 323 5.93 -5.54 -20.89
N ASP A 324 5.89 -5.89 -22.18
CA ASP A 324 5.96 -7.27 -22.65
C ASP A 324 7.44 -7.66 -22.83
N ASN A 325 8.07 -8.04 -21.73
CA ASN A 325 9.47 -8.42 -21.65
C ASN A 325 9.58 -9.69 -20.80
N ASP A 326 10.25 -10.71 -21.33
CA ASP A 326 10.42 -12.00 -20.64
C ASP A 326 11.16 -11.87 -19.30
N GLU A 327 12.05 -10.90 -19.17
CA GLU A 327 12.75 -10.61 -17.92
C GLU A 327 11.81 -10.14 -16.81
N LEU A 328 10.62 -9.66 -17.17
CA LEU A 328 9.57 -9.23 -16.24
C LEU A 328 8.54 -10.33 -15.95
N GLY A 329 8.71 -11.53 -16.50
CA GLY A 329 7.77 -12.65 -16.37
C GLY A 329 7.32 -12.89 -14.93
N PRO A 330 8.24 -13.07 -13.97
CA PRO A 330 7.87 -13.30 -12.57
C PRO A 330 7.12 -12.13 -11.91
N MET A 331 7.40 -10.88 -12.32
CA MET A 331 6.64 -9.72 -11.85
C MET A 331 5.24 -9.66 -12.47
N ARG A 332 5.09 -10.16 -13.69
CA ARG A 332 3.80 -10.25 -14.41
C ARG A 332 2.80 -11.12 -13.66
N ASP A 333 3.27 -12.22 -13.08
CA ASP A 333 2.45 -13.21 -12.37
C ASP A 333 2.10 -12.80 -10.94
N SER A 334 2.61 -11.66 -10.49
CA SER A 334 2.22 -11.09 -9.19
C SER A 334 0.76 -10.67 -9.22
N LEU A 335 0.06 -10.93 -8.11
CA LEU A 335 -1.37 -10.65 -7.97
C LEU A 335 -1.61 -9.53 -6.97
N ALA A 336 -2.54 -8.65 -7.31
CA ALA A 336 -3.24 -7.79 -6.35
C ALA A 336 -4.52 -8.52 -5.91
N VAL A 337 -4.70 -8.68 -4.61
CA VAL A 337 -5.75 -9.53 -4.04
C VAL A 337 -6.66 -8.69 -3.16
N ILE A 338 -7.97 -8.80 -3.39
CA ILE A 338 -9.01 -8.29 -2.49
C ILE A 338 -9.84 -9.47 -2.01
N ALA A 339 -10.05 -9.55 -0.70
CA ALA A 339 -10.87 -10.55 -0.07
C ALA A 339 -11.96 -9.91 0.79
N LYS A 340 -13.18 -10.48 0.79
CA LYS A 340 -14.31 -10.04 1.61
C LYS A 340 -14.74 -11.18 2.52
N ARG A 341 -14.84 -10.92 3.82
CA ARG A 341 -15.32 -11.87 4.82
C ARG A 341 -16.81 -12.13 4.65
N LYS A 342 -17.17 -13.40 4.53
CA LYS A 342 -18.58 -13.85 4.42
C LYS A 342 -19.31 -13.71 5.75
#